data_9cdc006dfdc1c9135b9e6e1b29abf593
#
_entry.id   9cdc006dfdc1c9135b9e6e1b29abf593
#
_cell.length_a   1.000
_cell.length_b   1.000
_cell.length_c   1.000
_cell.angle_alpha   90.00
_cell.angle_beta   90.00
_cell.angle_gamma   90.00
#
_symmetry.space_group_name_H-M   'P 1'
#
loop_
_entity.id
_entity.type
_entity.pdbx_description
1 polymer ?
#
loop_
_entity_poly.entity_id
_entity_poly.type
_entity_poly.pdbx_seq_one_letter_code
_entity_poly.pdbx_strand_id
1 'polypeptide(L)'
;SINMILGASYGGVPSLTATAGPGLALMAEGIGLAVAAEVPIVVVDVMRGGPSTGIPAKSEQSDLSFAVDGLHGDAPRLVLAPTSIADCLTTTEWAVQLAEALQAPALVLSDQFMGQSRAVIDKPAHEAVPARRLVAEPNAPEYRRYADTPSGVSPMAVPGTPGTVYTADGLEHSERGIPSSGAADHRKQLAKRER
;
A
#
# COMPACT_ATOMS: atom_id res chain seq x y z
N SER A 1 -3.82 4.22 -13.27
CA SER A 1 -3.94 4.46 -11.85
C SER A 1 -3.31 3.32 -11.04
N ILE A 2 -4.07 2.40 -10.40
CA ILE A 2 -3.48 1.42 -9.47
C ILE A 2 -2.33 0.60 -10.11
N ASN A 3 -2.51 0.07 -11.30
CA ASN A 3 -1.48 -0.74 -11.97
C ASN A 3 -0.23 0.07 -12.35
N MET A 4 -0.36 1.39 -12.58
CA MET A 4 0.80 2.25 -12.82
C MET A 4 1.66 2.40 -11.57
N ILE A 5 1.03 2.64 -10.40
CA ILE A 5 1.78 2.77 -9.14
C ILE A 5 2.35 1.43 -8.67
N LEU A 6 1.66 0.32 -8.92
CA LEU A 6 2.20 -1.03 -8.70
C LEU A 6 3.47 -1.24 -9.54
N GLY A 7 3.40 -0.98 -10.85
CA GLY A 7 4.56 -1.11 -11.73
C GLY A 7 5.73 -0.20 -11.35
N ALA A 8 5.46 1.06 -11.00
CA ALA A 8 6.50 1.98 -10.53
C ALA A 8 7.12 1.51 -9.20
N SER A 9 6.31 1.02 -8.27
CA SER A 9 6.79 0.47 -7.00
C SER A 9 7.62 -0.80 -7.20
N TYR A 10 7.24 -1.70 -8.10
CA TYR A 10 8.10 -2.82 -8.51
C TYR A 10 9.45 -2.35 -9.03
N GLY A 11 9.47 -1.23 -9.75
CA GLY A 11 10.70 -0.57 -10.21
C GLY A 11 11.52 0.12 -9.12
N GLY A 12 11.11 0.02 -7.85
CA GLY A 12 11.82 0.62 -6.72
C GLY A 12 11.47 2.09 -6.46
N VAL A 13 10.43 2.64 -7.10
CA VAL A 13 10.03 4.04 -6.96
C VAL A 13 8.83 4.16 -6.04
N PRO A 14 8.91 4.87 -4.90
CA PRO A 14 7.75 5.18 -4.06
C PRO A 14 6.64 5.81 -4.89
N SER A 15 5.41 5.31 -4.75
CA SER A 15 4.34 5.67 -5.67
C SER A 15 3.00 5.82 -4.98
N LEU A 16 2.26 6.86 -5.36
CA LEU A 16 0.91 7.09 -4.86
C LEU A 16 -0.07 7.44 -6.00
N THR A 17 -1.34 7.20 -5.74
CA THR A 17 -2.46 7.68 -6.58
C THR A 17 -3.57 8.24 -5.70
N ALA A 18 -4.39 9.11 -6.26
CA ALA A 18 -5.57 9.63 -5.59
C ALA A 18 -6.84 9.23 -6.35
N THR A 19 -7.91 8.99 -5.61
CA THR A 19 -9.22 8.58 -6.13
C THR A 19 -10.35 9.05 -5.22
N ALA A 20 -11.56 8.58 -5.47
CA ALA A 20 -12.73 8.70 -4.61
C ALA A 20 -13.44 7.33 -4.54
N GLY A 21 -14.40 7.16 -3.64
CA GLY A 21 -15.08 5.89 -3.36
C GLY A 21 -15.32 4.94 -4.54
N PRO A 22 -15.97 5.38 -5.66
CA PRO A 22 -16.14 4.48 -6.80
C PRO A 22 -14.83 4.05 -7.46
N GLY A 23 -13.82 4.92 -7.46
CA GLY A 23 -12.48 4.55 -7.94
C GLY A 23 -11.74 3.63 -6.99
N LEU A 24 -11.88 3.81 -5.67
CA LEU A 24 -11.34 2.88 -4.66
C LEU A 24 -11.91 1.48 -4.84
N ALA A 25 -13.22 1.36 -5.05
CA ALA A 25 -13.86 0.08 -5.33
C ALA A 25 -13.27 -0.64 -6.56
N LEU A 26 -12.97 0.13 -7.63
CA LEU A 26 -12.31 -0.41 -8.83
C LEU A 26 -10.82 -0.75 -8.63
N MET A 27 -10.21 -0.29 -7.55
CA MET A 27 -8.80 -0.57 -7.20
C MET A 27 -8.65 -1.76 -6.24
N ALA A 28 -9.74 -2.30 -5.70
CA ALA A 28 -9.73 -3.33 -4.67
C ALA A 28 -8.83 -4.53 -5.02
N GLU A 29 -8.94 -5.04 -6.23
CA GLU A 29 -8.09 -6.16 -6.69
C GLU A 29 -6.61 -5.78 -6.74
N GLY A 30 -6.28 -4.60 -7.26
CA GLY A 30 -4.90 -4.10 -7.28
C GLY A 30 -4.32 -3.86 -5.87
N ILE A 31 -5.14 -3.45 -4.90
CA ILE A 31 -4.72 -3.35 -3.49
C ILE A 31 -4.48 -4.76 -2.93
N GLY A 32 -5.33 -5.73 -3.23
CA GLY A 32 -5.15 -7.13 -2.86
C GLY A 32 -3.85 -7.71 -3.43
N LEU A 33 -3.55 -7.41 -4.69
CA LEU A 33 -2.28 -7.76 -5.32
C LEU A 33 -1.08 -7.14 -4.58
N ALA A 34 -1.18 -5.86 -4.17
CA ALA A 34 -0.12 -5.20 -3.42
C ALA A 34 0.15 -5.90 -2.07
N VAL A 35 -0.90 -6.39 -1.40
CA VAL A 35 -0.77 -7.20 -0.16
C VAL A 35 -0.10 -8.53 -0.45
N ALA A 36 -0.61 -9.29 -1.42
CA ALA A 36 -0.10 -10.62 -1.73
C ALA A 36 1.37 -10.59 -2.17
N ALA A 37 1.73 -9.63 -3.02
CA ALA A 37 3.08 -9.47 -3.54
C ALA A 37 4.00 -8.60 -2.64
N GLU A 38 3.49 -8.10 -1.52
CA GLU A 38 4.22 -7.23 -0.58
C GLU A 38 4.83 -6.01 -1.28
N VAL A 39 4.02 -5.32 -2.06
CA VAL A 39 4.43 -4.14 -2.85
C VAL A 39 3.90 -2.88 -2.19
N PRO A 40 4.78 -1.98 -1.71
CA PRO A 40 4.36 -0.72 -1.10
C PRO A 40 3.72 0.21 -2.12
N ILE A 41 2.51 0.65 -1.84
CA ILE A 41 1.79 1.69 -2.60
C ILE A 41 0.98 2.56 -1.64
N VAL A 42 0.66 3.78 -2.06
CA VAL A 42 -0.27 4.63 -1.32
C VAL A 42 -1.46 4.99 -2.20
N VAL A 43 -2.66 4.84 -1.66
CA VAL A 43 -3.90 5.27 -2.30
C VAL A 43 -4.57 6.31 -1.42
N VAL A 44 -4.71 7.53 -1.92
CA VAL A 44 -5.46 8.60 -1.25
C VAL A 44 -6.90 8.52 -1.74
N ASP A 45 -7.83 8.27 -0.83
CA ASP A 45 -9.27 8.28 -1.11
C ASP A 45 -9.89 9.58 -0.61
N VAL A 46 -10.33 10.41 -1.55
CA VAL A 46 -11.05 11.66 -1.25
C VAL A 46 -12.54 11.33 -1.23
N MET A 47 -13.01 10.87 -0.09
CA MET A 47 -14.38 10.36 0.11
C MET A 47 -15.45 11.36 -0.26
N ARG A 48 -16.52 10.88 -0.81
CA ARG A 48 -17.70 11.65 -1.21
C ARG A 48 -18.97 10.82 -1.08
N GLY A 49 -20.12 11.48 -1.17
CA GLY A 49 -21.42 10.81 -1.08
C GLY A 49 -21.59 9.69 -2.10
N GLY A 50 -21.96 8.52 -1.63
CA GLY A 50 -22.29 7.31 -2.41
C GLY A 50 -23.80 7.14 -2.57
N PRO A 51 -24.28 5.97 -3.06
CA PRO A 51 -23.54 4.89 -3.69
C PRO A 51 -23.18 5.16 -5.16
N SER A 52 -22.33 4.30 -5.74
CA SER A 52 -21.84 4.40 -7.13
C SER A 52 -21.13 5.74 -7.41
N THR A 53 -21.46 6.45 -8.49
CA THR A 53 -20.90 7.79 -8.75
C THR A 53 -21.29 8.79 -7.67
N GLY A 54 -22.42 8.59 -7.02
CA GLY A 54 -22.85 9.31 -5.83
C GLY A 54 -23.07 10.80 -6.04
N ILE A 55 -22.65 11.58 -5.04
CA ILE A 55 -22.76 13.04 -5.00
C ILE A 55 -21.37 13.66 -5.03
N PRO A 56 -20.77 13.91 -6.21
CA PRO A 56 -19.36 14.26 -6.35
C PRO A 56 -18.94 15.53 -5.62
N ALA A 57 -19.88 16.44 -5.36
CA ALA A 57 -19.60 17.75 -4.75
C ALA A 57 -19.89 17.79 -3.24
N LYS A 58 -20.21 16.68 -2.60
CA LYS A 58 -20.56 16.62 -1.17
C LYS A 58 -19.70 15.62 -0.42
N SER A 59 -19.23 16.06 0.73
CA SER A 59 -18.48 15.20 1.65
C SER A 59 -19.38 14.16 2.28
N GLU A 60 -18.87 12.95 2.34
CA GLU A 60 -19.38 11.85 3.13
C GLU A 60 -18.19 10.94 3.47
N GLN A 61 -18.21 10.31 4.63
CA GLN A 61 -17.10 9.44 5.10
C GLN A 61 -17.56 7.98 5.12
N SER A 62 -18.17 7.53 4.02
CA SER A 62 -18.78 6.21 3.91
C SER A 62 -17.79 5.10 3.49
N ASP A 63 -16.57 5.43 3.08
CA ASP A 63 -15.62 4.45 2.56
C ASP A 63 -14.75 3.80 3.65
N LEU A 64 -14.88 4.20 4.92
CA LEU A 64 -14.08 3.68 6.04
C LEU A 64 -14.19 2.15 6.15
N SER A 65 -15.41 1.60 6.20
CA SER A 65 -15.58 0.15 6.32
C SER A 65 -15.03 -0.59 5.11
N PHE A 66 -15.15 -0.01 3.91
CA PHE A 66 -14.53 -0.60 2.72
C PHE A 66 -13.01 -0.58 2.81
N ALA A 67 -12.42 0.52 3.27
CA ALA A 67 -10.98 0.63 3.41
C ALA A 67 -10.42 -0.32 4.49
N VAL A 68 -11.14 -0.50 5.59
CA VAL A 68 -10.69 -1.36 6.70
C VAL A 68 -11.01 -2.82 6.46
N ASP A 69 -12.23 -3.15 5.99
CA ASP A 69 -12.73 -4.53 5.93
C ASP A 69 -13.12 -5.00 4.52
N GLY A 70 -13.19 -4.09 3.54
CA GLY A 70 -13.87 -4.32 2.28
C GLY A 70 -13.12 -5.09 1.20
N LEU A 71 -11.89 -5.57 1.43
CA LEU A 71 -11.20 -6.43 0.49
C LEU A 71 -11.57 -7.90 0.74
N HIS A 72 -11.47 -8.74 -0.29
CA HIS A 72 -11.65 -10.17 -0.12
C HIS A 72 -10.40 -10.83 0.46
N GLY A 73 -10.59 -11.90 1.23
CA GLY A 73 -9.49 -12.64 1.88
C GLY A 73 -8.79 -11.85 3.00
N ASP A 74 -7.73 -12.43 3.49
CA ASP A 74 -6.91 -11.86 4.55
C ASP A 74 -5.88 -10.89 3.94
N ALA A 75 -6.21 -9.61 3.93
CA ALA A 75 -5.42 -8.58 3.26
C ALA A 75 -5.05 -7.44 4.23
N PRO A 76 -4.05 -7.63 5.11
CA PRO A 76 -3.60 -6.61 6.05
C PRO A 76 -3.06 -5.39 5.30
N ARG A 77 -3.46 -4.21 5.75
CA ARG A 77 -3.11 -2.93 5.13
C ARG A 77 -3.15 -1.80 6.15
N LEU A 78 -2.49 -0.71 5.82
CA LEU A 78 -2.48 0.49 6.64
C LEU A 78 -3.64 1.40 6.23
N VAL A 79 -4.39 1.92 7.20
CA VAL A 79 -5.45 2.90 6.95
C VAL A 79 -5.20 4.09 7.86
N LEU A 80 -5.02 5.26 7.27
CA LEU A 80 -4.74 6.52 7.94
C LEU A 80 -5.77 7.57 7.53
N ALA A 81 -6.05 8.52 8.40
CA ALA A 81 -6.93 9.65 8.08
C ALA A 81 -6.36 10.95 8.64
N PRO A 82 -6.18 12.00 7.81
CA PRO A 82 -5.81 13.31 8.32
C PRO A 82 -6.96 13.93 9.11
N THR A 83 -6.63 14.69 10.14
CA THR A 83 -7.60 15.37 11.02
C THR A 83 -7.81 16.84 10.65
N SER A 84 -6.98 17.38 9.77
CA SER A 84 -7.05 18.77 9.31
C SER A 84 -6.38 18.94 7.95
N ILE A 85 -6.58 20.09 7.31
CA ILE A 85 -5.91 20.45 6.06
C ILE A 85 -4.38 20.47 6.24
N ALA A 86 -3.88 20.98 7.34
CA ALA A 86 -2.45 20.99 7.65
C ALA A 86 -1.90 19.56 7.80
N ASP A 87 -2.68 18.68 8.42
CA ASP A 87 -2.31 17.30 8.68
C ASP A 87 -2.30 16.42 7.42
N CYS A 88 -2.95 16.84 6.33
CA CYS A 88 -2.94 16.09 5.07
C CYS A 88 -1.51 15.83 4.55
N LEU A 89 -0.61 16.80 4.69
CA LEU A 89 0.79 16.64 4.27
C LEU A 89 1.48 15.58 5.13
N THR A 90 1.46 15.76 6.44
CA THR A 90 2.14 14.87 7.40
C THR A 90 1.62 13.44 7.32
N THR A 91 0.29 13.28 7.29
CA THR A 91 -0.35 11.96 7.17
C THR A 91 0.04 11.26 5.87
N THR A 92 0.09 12.00 4.75
CA THR A 92 0.46 11.40 3.45
C THR A 92 1.95 11.02 3.42
N GLU A 93 2.83 11.87 3.92
CA GLU A 93 4.26 11.55 4.05
C GLU A 93 4.47 10.31 4.94
N TRP A 94 3.79 10.26 6.07
CA TRP A 94 3.84 9.11 6.97
C TRP A 94 3.31 7.83 6.30
N ALA A 95 2.22 7.91 5.55
CA ALA A 95 1.69 6.78 4.78
C ALA A 95 2.73 6.23 3.79
N VAL A 96 3.46 7.10 3.08
CA VAL A 96 4.54 6.67 2.18
C VAL A 96 5.68 6.02 2.94
N GLN A 97 6.10 6.59 4.07
CA GLN A 97 7.16 6.04 4.91
C GLN A 97 6.81 4.64 5.44
N LEU A 98 5.60 4.49 6.00
CA LEU A 98 5.12 3.22 6.52
C LEU A 98 4.96 2.18 5.41
N ALA A 99 4.35 2.56 4.27
CA ALA A 99 4.21 1.66 3.13
C ALA A 99 5.56 1.10 2.68
N GLU A 100 6.56 1.97 2.49
CA GLU A 100 7.90 1.57 2.08
C GLU A 100 8.62 0.72 3.14
N ALA A 101 8.54 1.10 4.41
CA ALA A 101 9.20 0.39 5.51
C ALA A 101 8.61 -1.00 5.73
N LEU A 102 7.29 -1.14 5.64
CA LEU A 102 6.56 -2.38 5.89
C LEU A 102 6.27 -3.20 4.63
N GLN A 103 6.54 -2.64 3.45
CA GLN A 103 6.22 -3.24 2.15
C GLN A 103 4.74 -3.64 2.05
N ALA A 104 3.87 -2.74 2.46
CA ALA A 104 2.42 -2.93 2.52
C ALA A 104 1.69 -1.76 1.86
N PRO A 105 0.48 -1.96 1.34
CA PRO A 105 -0.34 -0.85 0.86
C PRO A 105 -0.84 0.02 2.02
N ALA A 106 -0.85 1.34 1.82
CA ALA A 106 -1.44 2.31 2.73
C ALA A 106 -2.59 3.06 2.03
N LEU A 107 -3.71 3.19 2.74
CA LEU A 107 -4.87 3.99 2.33
C LEU A 107 -4.92 5.24 3.20
N VAL A 108 -5.02 6.41 2.57
CA VAL A 108 -5.22 7.69 3.26
C VAL A 108 -6.63 8.15 2.98
N LEU A 109 -7.46 8.16 4.00
CA LEU A 109 -8.86 8.56 3.91
C LEU A 109 -9.01 10.06 4.18
N SER A 110 -9.18 10.83 3.13
CA SER A 110 -9.57 12.24 3.15
C SER A 110 -11.02 12.37 2.70
N ASP A 111 -11.54 13.58 2.59
CA ASP A 111 -12.87 13.83 2.06
C ASP A 111 -12.94 15.08 1.17
N GLN A 112 -14.08 15.30 0.54
CA GLN A 112 -14.33 16.45 -0.32
C GLN A 112 -14.21 17.79 0.42
N PHE A 113 -14.53 17.83 1.72
CA PHE A 113 -14.37 19.06 2.50
C PHE A 113 -12.90 19.45 2.56
N MET A 114 -12.01 18.52 2.95
CA MET A 114 -10.57 18.78 2.98
C MET A 114 -10.01 19.07 1.58
N GLY A 115 -10.43 18.29 0.57
CA GLY A 115 -9.95 18.40 -0.80
C GLY A 115 -10.30 19.73 -1.49
N GLN A 116 -11.40 20.37 -1.10
CA GLN A 116 -11.87 21.65 -1.68
C GLN A 116 -11.59 22.86 -0.79
N SER A 117 -11.25 22.64 0.47
CA SER A 117 -11.02 23.72 1.44
C SER A 117 -9.60 24.28 1.34
N ARG A 118 -9.43 25.44 1.94
CA ARG A 118 -8.14 26.12 2.10
C ARG A 118 -7.98 26.59 3.53
N ALA A 119 -6.77 26.49 4.05
CA ALA A 119 -6.42 27.01 5.36
C ALA A 119 -5.08 27.75 5.28
N VAL A 120 -4.94 28.77 6.10
CA VAL A 120 -3.64 29.38 6.37
C VAL A 120 -2.96 28.53 7.42
N ILE A 121 -1.78 28.03 7.09
CA ILE A 121 -0.98 27.19 7.97
C ILE A 121 0.42 27.78 8.07
N ASP A 122 1.12 27.48 9.15
CA ASP A 122 2.54 27.74 9.22
C ASP A 122 3.28 26.88 8.19
N LYS A 123 4.42 27.39 7.70
CA LYS A 123 5.26 26.58 6.81
C LYS A 123 5.64 25.28 7.51
N PRO A 124 5.28 24.11 6.95
CA PRO A 124 5.61 22.84 7.55
C PRO A 124 7.13 22.76 7.81
N ALA A 125 7.51 22.30 9.00
CA ALA A 125 8.89 21.94 9.30
C ALA A 125 9.21 20.70 8.46
N HIS A 126 9.83 20.92 7.31
CA HIS A 126 10.07 19.87 6.33
C HIS A 126 11.47 19.29 6.55
N GLU A 127 11.57 18.37 7.49
CA GLU A 127 12.64 17.39 7.47
C GLU A 127 12.09 16.17 6.72
N ALA A 128 12.40 16.09 5.44
CA ALA A 128 12.01 14.94 4.63
C ALA A 128 12.65 13.68 5.24
N VAL A 129 11.85 12.93 5.97
CA VAL A 129 12.27 11.59 6.40
C VAL A 129 12.19 10.68 5.18
N PRO A 130 13.32 10.20 4.65
CA PRO A 130 13.30 9.40 3.44
C PRO A 130 12.55 8.09 3.69
N ALA A 131 11.55 7.82 2.85
CA ALA A 131 10.93 6.50 2.80
C ALA A 131 11.99 5.47 2.39
N ARG A 132 12.21 4.45 3.21
CA ARG A 132 13.27 3.46 2.98
C ARG A 132 12.67 2.07 2.89
N ARG A 133 12.73 1.51 1.70
CA ARG A 133 12.44 0.11 1.45
C ARG A 133 13.64 -0.75 1.76
N LEU A 134 13.44 -1.90 2.36
CA LEU A 134 14.47 -2.92 2.46
C LEU A 134 14.67 -3.58 1.08
N VAL A 135 15.77 -3.27 0.42
CA VAL A 135 16.10 -3.76 -0.92
C VAL A 135 17.09 -4.91 -0.82
N ALA A 136 16.93 -5.91 -1.70
CA ALA A 136 17.83 -7.05 -1.78
C ALA A 136 19.19 -6.64 -2.37
N GLU A 137 20.26 -7.15 -1.78
CA GLU A 137 21.61 -6.99 -2.32
C GLU A 137 21.82 -7.87 -3.57
N PRO A 138 22.60 -7.39 -4.56
CA PRO A 138 22.96 -8.21 -5.72
C PRO A 138 23.65 -9.51 -5.28
N ASN A 139 23.28 -10.62 -5.92
CA ASN A 139 23.81 -11.95 -5.65
C ASN A 139 23.67 -12.39 -4.18
N ALA A 140 22.61 -11.92 -3.49
CA ALA A 140 22.32 -12.38 -2.13
C ALA A 140 22.21 -13.91 -2.11
N PRO A 141 22.96 -14.60 -1.22
CA PRO A 141 22.93 -16.04 -1.16
C PRO A 141 21.52 -16.52 -0.76
N GLU A 142 21.03 -17.56 -1.45
CA GLU A 142 19.71 -18.15 -1.19
C GLU A 142 18.55 -17.13 -1.12
N TYR A 143 18.54 -16.14 -2.02
CA TYR A 143 17.50 -15.13 -2.03
C TYR A 143 16.10 -15.73 -2.06
N ARG A 144 15.26 -15.27 -1.13
CA ARG A 144 13.84 -15.63 -1.01
C ARG A 144 13.04 -14.35 -0.82
N ARG A 145 12.28 -13.97 -1.85
CA ARG A 145 11.50 -12.72 -1.82
C ARG A 145 10.57 -12.64 -0.60
N TYR A 146 9.99 -13.75 -0.21
CA TYR A 146 8.99 -13.82 0.85
C TYR A 146 9.48 -14.61 2.07
N ALA A 147 10.78 -14.51 2.35
CA ALA A 147 11.37 -15.13 3.52
C ALA A 147 10.66 -14.73 4.82
N ASP A 148 10.39 -15.69 5.67
CA ASP A 148 9.84 -15.45 7.01
C ASP A 148 10.93 -14.88 7.92
N THR A 149 10.87 -13.57 8.14
CA THR A 149 11.83 -12.80 8.94
C THR A 149 11.23 -12.43 10.31
N PRO A 150 12.03 -12.13 11.32
CA PRO A 150 11.51 -11.70 12.61
C PRO A 150 10.64 -10.43 12.55
N SER A 151 10.91 -9.54 11.61
CA SER A 151 10.13 -8.29 11.41
C SER A 151 8.93 -8.45 10.51
N GLY A 152 8.73 -9.60 9.86
CA GLY A 152 7.75 -9.77 8.79
C GLY A 152 8.17 -9.15 7.44
N VAL A 153 9.18 -8.29 7.41
CA VAL A 153 9.64 -7.62 6.19
C VAL A 153 10.82 -8.35 5.57
N SER A 154 10.71 -8.76 4.33
CA SER A 154 11.79 -9.42 3.57
C SER A 154 12.35 -8.51 2.49
N PRO A 155 13.65 -8.64 2.14
CA PRO A 155 14.26 -7.81 1.11
C PRO A 155 13.56 -7.94 -0.24
N MET A 156 13.18 -6.81 -0.83
CA MET A 156 12.56 -6.75 -2.15
C MET A 156 13.61 -6.53 -3.23
N ALA A 157 13.68 -7.41 -4.22
CA ALA A 157 14.54 -7.19 -5.37
C ALA A 157 13.84 -6.26 -6.38
N VAL A 158 14.58 -5.28 -6.85
CA VAL A 158 14.18 -4.47 -8.01
C VAL A 158 14.51 -5.24 -9.28
N PRO A 159 13.64 -5.25 -10.32
CA PRO A 159 13.92 -5.93 -11.57
C PRO A 159 15.29 -5.57 -12.14
N GLY A 160 16.05 -6.59 -12.52
CA GLY A 160 17.44 -6.45 -12.99
C GLY A 160 18.51 -6.61 -11.92
N THR A 161 18.16 -6.76 -10.64
CA THR A 161 19.14 -7.06 -9.59
C THR A 161 19.70 -8.48 -9.79
N PRO A 162 21.03 -8.64 -10.02
CA PRO A 162 21.62 -9.94 -10.29
C PRO A 162 21.40 -10.96 -9.17
N GLY A 163 21.09 -12.20 -9.50
CA GLY A 163 20.98 -13.31 -8.55
C GLY A 163 19.72 -13.30 -7.68
N THR A 164 18.74 -12.41 -7.96
CA THR A 164 17.54 -12.24 -7.12
C THR A 164 16.23 -12.44 -7.90
N VAL A 165 16.22 -13.36 -8.85
CA VAL A 165 15.02 -13.67 -9.65
C VAL A 165 13.97 -14.34 -8.80
N TYR A 166 12.71 -13.89 -8.91
CA TYR A 166 11.55 -14.49 -8.27
C TYR A 166 10.30 -14.30 -9.13
N THR A 167 9.25 -15.08 -8.85
CA THR A 167 7.94 -14.87 -9.48
C THR A 167 7.17 -13.78 -8.72
N ALA A 168 6.65 -12.81 -9.46
CA ALA A 168 5.82 -11.73 -8.92
C ALA A 168 4.41 -11.84 -9.53
N ASP A 169 3.49 -12.40 -8.77
CA ASP A 169 2.07 -12.54 -9.12
C ASP A 169 1.18 -12.29 -7.90
N GLY A 170 -0.12 -12.41 -8.06
CA GLY A 170 -1.12 -12.24 -7.00
C GLY A 170 -1.57 -13.53 -6.34
N LEU A 171 -0.90 -14.64 -6.61
CA LEU A 171 -1.20 -15.92 -5.98
C LEU A 171 -0.57 -16.01 -4.59
N GLU A 172 -1.12 -16.89 -3.73
CA GLU A 172 -0.41 -17.27 -2.52
C GLU A 172 0.82 -18.10 -2.90
N HIS A 173 1.89 -17.99 -2.13
CA HIS A 173 3.20 -18.51 -2.52
C HIS A 173 4.02 -19.01 -1.31
N SER A 174 5.01 -19.78 -1.63
CA SER A 174 6.08 -20.15 -0.69
C SER A 174 7.05 -18.98 -0.48
N GLU A 175 7.98 -19.10 0.45
CA GLU A 175 9.03 -18.09 0.68
C GLU A 175 9.87 -17.78 -0.58
N ARG A 176 9.94 -18.69 -1.54
CA ARG A 176 10.66 -18.51 -2.80
C ARG A 176 9.86 -17.79 -3.89
N GLY A 177 8.59 -17.48 -3.64
CA GLY A 177 7.69 -16.90 -4.63
C GLY A 177 7.08 -17.93 -5.60
N ILE A 178 7.22 -19.24 -5.32
CA ILE A 178 6.57 -20.28 -6.11
C ILE A 178 5.11 -20.37 -5.66
N PRO A 179 4.14 -20.28 -6.59
CA PRO A 179 2.73 -20.41 -6.26
C PRO A 179 2.43 -21.67 -5.44
N SER A 180 1.64 -21.54 -4.38
CA SER A 180 1.29 -22.62 -3.47
C SER A 180 -0.18 -22.57 -3.08
N SER A 181 -0.85 -23.73 -3.12
CA SER A 181 -2.18 -23.93 -2.55
C SER A 181 -2.15 -24.63 -1.19
N GLY A 182 -0.96 -24.76 -0.60
CA GLY A 182 -0.74 -25.43 0.68
C GLY A 182 -1.17 -24.58 1.87
N ALA A 183 -2.04 -25.11 2.75
CA ALA A 183 -2.52 -24.40 3.92
C ALA A 183 -1.39 -23.98 4.90
N ALA A 184 -0.24 -24.66 4.87
CA ALA A 184 0.91 -24.30 5.69
C ALA A 184 1.58 -23.02 5.19
N ASP A 185 1.79 -22.90 3.86
CA ASP A 185 2.34 -21.68 3.25
C ASP A 185 1.41 -20.51 3.48
N HIS A 186 0.11 -20.67 3.23
CA HIS A 186 -0.88 -19.61 3.46
C HIS A 186 -0.83 -19.08 4.90
N ARG A 187 -0.92 -19.95 5.91
CA ARG A 187 -0.85 -19.52 7.31
C ARG A 187 0.48 -18.83 7.65
N LYS A 188 1.58 -19.31 7.09
CA LYS A 188 2.90 -18.73 7.32
C LYS A 188 3.02 -17.33 6.71
N GLN A 189 2.59 -17.17 5.46
CA GLN A 189 2.66 -15.89 4.78
C GLN A 189 1.68 -14.86 5.36
N LEU A 190 0.48 -15.29 5.78
CA LEU A 190 -0.46 -14.43 6.48
C LEU A 190 0.15 -13.94 7.81
N ALA A 191 0.61 -14.83 8.67
CA ALA A 191 1.23 -14.47 9.94
C ALA A 191 2.48 -13.58 9.78
N LYS A 192 3.22 -13.75 8.68
CA LYS A 192 4.32 -12.86 8.31
C LYS A 192 3.85 -11.45 7.98
N ARG A 193 2.79 -11.31 7.16
CA ARG A 193 2.23 -10.01 6.73
C ARG A 193 1.54 -9.26 7.87
N GLU A 194 1.07 -9.95 8.90
CA GLU A 194 0.43 -9.36 10.09
C GLU A 194 1.41 -8.87 11.17
N ARG A 195 2.69 -9.22 11.08
CA ARG A 195 3.75 -8.74 11.99
C ARG A 195 4.22 -7.34 11.64
#